data_01b08618f017321f81e127d1173c66a1
#
_entry.id   01b08618f017321f81e127d1173c66a1
#
_cell.length_a   1.000
_cell.length_b   1.000
_cell.length_c   1.000
_cell.angle_alpha   90.00
_cell.angle_beta   90.00
_cell.angle_gamma   90.00
#
_symmetry.space_group_name_H-M   'P 1'
#
loop_
_entity.id
_entity.type
_entity.pdbx_description
1 polymer ?
#
loop_
_entity_poly.entity_id
_entity_poly.type
_entity_poly.pdbx_seq_one_letter_code
_entity_poly.pdbx_strand_id
1 'polypeptide(L)'
;MDEKELEKEITKNVIAYLSQDKNEEILAINKERIFLKLEKLEGMCNQNFLVSILEKNSNKILLQLVYKKFGIMSKTGDHLLESYIIEYLSKEDIGPKLFLEKKNYRLMEYIPETRHIDKEILFNERILNQLSLILETYNHFTSTYYYNIIDNKIKIEPLYDDNTTFKRINITKTYYDNIINTIFKKAKNSFNKFRNEFIQKIPLKGNEESHKILNKFKYYLDNFQENFDKFYPKEGFLVMCHNDVNRYNFIQKISDGKLYCLDHEYASLNLPGYDIADYFNETNFHFVPNYIFSFEQINYDKYFSKYKIYIKKFIESHKFLCNNSKGKNFIDFITSRKYYLSLHQIINYFWFLCCMAYLDFNSWYSEKKKSFYIAYDLIRFYEFGLEKLKI
;
A
#
# COMPACT_ATOMS: atom_id res chain seq x y z
N MET A 1 4.31 21.15 15.26
CA MET A 1 3.88 22.37 14.53
C MET A 1 2.42 22.63 14.91
N ASP A 2 2.13 23.82 15.35
CA ASP A 2 0.78 24.26 15.67
C ASP A 2 -0.10 24.26 14.39
N GLU A 3 -1.39 23.98 14.53
CA GLU A 3 -2.35 23.90 13.42
C GLU A 3 -2.39 25.21 12.60
N LYS A 4 -2.32 26.35 13.28
CA LYS A 4 -2.26 27.69 12.65
C LYS A 4 -0.97 27.91 11.84
N GLU A 5 0.15 27.38 12.29
CA GLU A 5 1.41 27.45 11.54
C GLU A 5 1.35 26.58 10.29
N LEU A 6 0.73 25.41 10.40
CA LEU A 6 0.53 24.49 9.26
C LEU A 6 -0.39 25.12 8.21
N GLU A 7 -1.51 25.73 8.61
CA GLU A 7 -2.41 26.43 7.69
C GLU A 7 -1.71 27.60 6.95
N LYS A 8 -0.85 28.35 7.65
CA LYS A 8 -0.04 29.41 7.03
C LYS A 8 0.95 28.84 6.02
N GLU A 9 1.60 27.73 6.36
CA GLU A 9 2.53 27.03 5.45
C GLU A 9 1.79 26.56 4.18
N ILE A 10 0.66 25.88 4.32
CA ILE A 10 -0.15 25.40 3.20
C ILE A 10 -0.58 26.57 2.30
N THR A 11 -1.12 27.62 2.91
CA THR A 11 -1.56 28.83 2.19
C THR A 11 -0.42 29.46 1.39
N LYS A 12 0.75 29.62 2.00
CA LYS A 12 1.95 30.14 1.33
C LYS A 12 2.36 29.27 0.13
N ASN A 13 2.38 27.96 0.31
CA ASN A 13 2.81 27.02 -0.72
C ASN A 13 1.84 26.97 -1.91
N VAL A 14 0.52 27.00 -1.63
CA VAL A 14 -0.51 27.01 -2.68
C VAL A 14 -0.49 28.33 -3.44
N ILE A 15 -0.39 29.48 -2.76
CA ILE A 15 -0.27 30.79 -3.42
C ILE A 15 1.00 30.84 -4.29
N ALA A 16 2.12 30.31 -3.83
CA ALA A 16 3.35 30.23 -4.62
C ALA A 16 3.16 29.35 -5.87
N TYR A 17 2.46 28.24 -5.78
CA TYR A 17 2.10 27.39 -6.91
C TYR A 17 1.22 28.14 -7.92
N LEU A 18 0.15 28.79 -7.46
CA LEU A 18 -0.75 29.61 -8.30
C LEU A 18 -0.03 30.78 -8.97
N SER A 19 1.16 31.15 -8.49
CA SER A 19 1.95 32.25 -9.04
C SER A 19 2.93 31.82 -10.13
N GLN A 20 3.05 30.49 -10.39
CA GLN A 20 3.93 29.97 -11.44
C GLN A 20 3.22 30.04 -12.79
N ASP A 21 3.83 30.69 -13.79
CA ASP A 21 3.27 30.98 -15.13
C ASP A 21 2.97 29.75 -16.03
N LYS A 22 2.81 28.56 -15.46
CA LYS A 22 2.73 27.32 -16.24
C LYS A 22 1.32 26.79 -16.51
N ASN A 23 0.26 27.39 -15.90
CA ASN A 23 -1.11 26.91 -16.06
C ASN A 23 -2.06 28.04 -16.49
N GLU A 24 -2.47 28.02 -17.74
CA GLU A 24 -3.39 29.02 -18.32
C GLU A 24 -4.73 29.12 -17.56
N GLU A 25 -5.26 28.01 -17.06
CA GLU A 25 -6.49 27.98 -16.24
C GLU A 25 -6.31 28.72 -14.92
N ILE A 26 -5.09 28.71 -14.35
CA ILE A 26 -4.78 29.34 -13.06
C ILE A 26 -4.38 30.80 -13.25
N LEU A 27 -3.80 31.16 -14.40
CA LEU A 27 -3.46 32.57 -14.76
C LEU A 27 -4.71 33.47 -14.83
N ALA A 28 -5.87 32.90 -15.16
CA ALA A 28 -7.14 33.62 -15.17
C ALA A 28 -7.65 34.00 -13.76
N ILE A 29 -7.08 33.38 -12.68
CA ILE A 29 -7.50 33.63 -11.30
C ILE A 29 -6.81 34.90 -10.77
N ASN A 30 -7.55 35.98 -10.60
CA ASN A 30 -7.04 37.17 -9.95
C ASN A 30 -6.78 36.92 -8.46
N LYS A 31 -5.50 36.82 -8.06
CA LYS A 31 -5.02 36.45 -6.71
C LYS A 31 -5.54 37.37 -5.60
N GLU A 32 -5.80 38.64 -5.90
CA GLU A 32 -6.33 39.58 -4.92
C GLU A 32 -7.81 39.32 -4.58
N ARG A 33 -8.50 38.60 -5.46
CA ARG A 33 -9.93 38.29 -5.36
C ARG A 33 -10.22 36.87 -4.86
N ILE A 34 -9.23 36.15 -4.45
CA ILE A 34 -9.41 34.78 -3.95
C ILE A 34 -9.12 34.66 -2.46
N PHE A 35 -9.68 33.63 -1.83
CA PHE A 35 -9.28 33.13 -0.53
C PHE A 35 -9.24 31.61 -0.53
N LEU A 36 -8.45 31.05 0.38
CA LEU A 36 -8.30 29.60 0.53
C LEU A 36 -9.12 29.10 1.71
N LYS A 37 -9.87 28.03 1.52
CA LYS A 37 -10.51 27.24 2.57
C LYS A 37 -9.79 25.91 2.66
N LEU A 38 -9.34 25.55 3.86
CA LEU A 38 -8.65 24.31 4.15
C LEU A 38 -9.59 23.38 4.92
N GLU A 39 -9.63 22.13 4.51
CA GLU A 39 -10.37 21.08 5.19
C GLU A 39 -9.44 19.86 5.34
N LYS A 40 -9.26 19.38 6.57
CA LYS A 40 -8.42 18.22 6.83
C LYS A 40 -9.11 16.97 6.34
N LEU A 41 -8.42 16.21 5.50
CA LEU A 41 -8.85 14.90 5.06
C LEU A 41 -8.28 13.81 5.95
N GLU A 42 -8.92 12.64 5.96
CA GLU A 42 -8.43 11.47 6.69
C GLU A 42 -7.11 10.97 6.09
N GLY A 43 -6.24 10.42 6.94
CA GLY A 43 -4.97 9.83 6.55
C GLY A 43 -4.19 9.37 7.76
N MET A 44 -3.58 8.16 7.71
CA MET A 44 -2.83 7.59 8.83
C MET A 44 -1.37 8.06 8.88
N CYS A 45 -0.70 8.08 7.74
CA CYS A 45 0.76 8.32 7.65
C CYS A 45 1.10 9.74 7.22
N ASN A 46 0.22 10.38 6.45
CA ASN A 46 0.40 11.71 5.88
C ASN A 46 -0.68 12.67 6.37
N GLN A 47 -0.38 13.97 6.31
CA GLN A 47 -1.39 15.00 6.59
C GLN A 47 -1.96 15.48 5.25
N ASN A 48 -3.22 15.13 4.99
CA ASN A 48 -3.92 15.47 3.77
C ASN A 48 -4.91 16.62 4.02
N PHE A 49 -4.97 17.58 3.11
CA PHE A 49 -5.88 18.70 3.17
C PHE A 49 -6.54 18.94 1.80
N LEU A 50 -7.85 19.07 1.80
CA LEU A 50 -8.57 19.65 0.69
C LEU A 50 -8.37 21.15 0.74
N VAL A 51 -7.83 21.72 -0.32
CA VAL A 51 -7.64 23.16 -0.50
C VAL A 51 -8.63 23.66 -1.53
N SER A 52 -9.67 24.36 -1.11
CA SER A 52 -10.61 25.00 -2.00
C SER A 52 -10.20 26.46 -2.21
N ILE A 53 -10.04 26.84 -3.46
CA ILE A 53 -9.75 28.21 -3.89
C ILE A 53 -11.07 28.83 -4.28
N LEU A 54 -11.50 29.85 -3.55
CA LEU A 54 -12.81 30.50 -3.70
C LEU A 54 -12.64 31.97 -4.12
N GLU A 55 -13.59 32.45 -4.89
CA GLU A 55 -13.74 33.88 -5.22
C GLU A 55 -14.33 34.63 -4.04
N LYS A 56 -13.70 35.75 -3.61
CA LYS A 56 -14.09 36.52 -2.42
C LYS A 56 -15.53 37.06 -2.43
N ASN A 57 -16.01 37.42 -3.59
CA ASN A 57 -17.31 38.13 -3.70
C ASN A 57 -18.50 37.18 -3.88
N SER A 58 -18.25 35.96 -4.39
CA SER A 58 -19.32 35.02 -4.74
C SER A 58 -19.28 33.74 -3.93
N ASN A 59 -18.19 33.48 -3.21
CA ASN A 59 -17.86 32.18 -2.61
C ASN A 59 -17.86 31.02 -3.62
N LYS A 60 -17.76 31.32 -4.91
CA LYS A 60 -17.69 30.33 -5.97
C LYS A 60 -16.36 29.59 -5.87
N ILE A 61 -16.41 28.25 -5.88
CA ILE A 61 -15.21 27.40 -5.96
C ILE A 61 -14.63 27.53 -7.37
N LEU A 62 -13.40 28.00 -7.46
CA LEU A 62 -12.65 28.14 -8.71
C LEU A 62 -11.79 26.92 -9.00
N LEU A 63 -11.16 26.34 -7.96
CA LEU A 63 -10.29 25.19 -8.05
C LEU A 63 -10.26 24.45 -6.71
N GLN A 64 -10.14 23.14 -6.76
CA GLN A 64 -9.89 22.28 -5.59
C GLN A 64 -8.66 21.44 -5.81
N LEU A 65 -7.80 21.35 -4.78
CA LEU A 65 -6.55 20.62 -4.78
C LEU A 65 -6.44 19.78 -3.52
N VAL A 66 -5.72 18.66 -3.60
CA VAL A 66 -5.27 17.92 -2.43
C VAL A 66 -3.83 18.32 -2.13
N TYR A 67 -3.60 18.88 -0.93
CA TYR A 67 -2.27 19.12 -0.38
C TYR A 67 -1.91 17.93 0.52
N LYS A 68 -0.93 17.12 0.10
CA LYS A 68 -0.41 15.99 0.89
C LYS A 68 0.93 16.40 1.49
N LYS A 69 0.98 16.58 2.82
CA LYS A 69 2.23 16.79 3.58
C LYS A 69 2.78 15.46 4.02
N PHE A 70 4.03 15.19 3.68
CA PHE A 70 4.66 13.92 4.01
C PHE A 70 4.91 13.79 5.51
N GLY A 71 4.45 12.68 6.07
CA GLY A 71 4.69 12.29 7.44
C GLY A 71 6.09 11.69 7.65
N ILE A 72 6.38 11.30 8.89
CA ILE A 72 7.67 10.67 9.24
C ILE A 72 7.82 9.31 8.54
N MET A 73 6.73 8.58 8.35
CA MET A 73 6.73 7.24 7.74
C MET A 73 6.98 7.30 6.22
N SER A 74 6.37 8.25 5.54
CA SER A 74 6.54 8.42 4.09
C SER A 74 7.96 8.85 3.69
N LYS A 75 8.80 9.28 4.64
CA LYS A 75 10.23 9.54 4.39
C LYS A 75 11.04 8.30 4.05
N THR A 76 10.47 7.10 4.20
CA THR A 76 11.12 5.84 3.83
C THR A 76 10.81 5.41 2.40
N GLY A 77 9.80 6.01 1.76
CA GLY A 77 9.40 5.74 0.38
C GLY A 77 10.31 6.42 -0.65
N ASP A 78 10.25 5.93 -1.87
CA ASP A 78 10.88 6.57 -3.03
C ASP A 78 9.88 7.57 -3.64
N HIS A 79 9.93 8.83 -3.18
CA HIS A 79 9.02 9.88 -3.65
C HIS A 79 9.12 10.13 -5.15
N LEU A 80 10.29 9.94 -5.75
CA LEU A 80 10.46 10.11 -7.18
C LEU A 80 9.71 9.02 -7.94
N LEU A 81 9.86 7.76 -7.52
CA LEU A 81 9.11 6.65 -8.08
C LEU A 81 7.60 6.85 -7.91
N GLU A 82 7.17 7.26 -6.73
CA GLU A 82 5.75 7.55 -6.44
C GLU A 82 5.21 8.63 -7.38
N SER A 83 5.96 9.71 -7.63
CA SER A 83 5.56 10.79 -8.55
C SER A 83 5.40 10.28 -9.99
N TYR A 84 6.34 9.45 -10.47
CA TYR A 84 6.23 8.84 -11.80
C TYR A 84 5.01 7.92 -11.93
N ILE A 85 4.69 7.16 -10.89
CA ILE A 85 3.52 6.31 -10.86
C ILE A 85 2.25 7.17 -10.93
N ILE A 86 2.14 8.23 -10.15
CA ILE A 86 0.99 9.14 -10.17
C ILE A 86 0.80 9.73 -11.57
N GLU A 87 1.88 10.20 -12.19
CA GLU A 87 1.82 10.75 -13.56
C GLU A 87 1.38 9.70 -14.58
N TYR A 88 1.86 8.46 -14.45
CA TYR A 88 1.48 7.36 -15.32
C TYR A 88 0.00 7.00 -15.16
N LEU A 89 -0.46 6.77 -13.95
CA LEU A 89 -1.86 6.42 -13.67
C LEU A 89 -2.83 7.56 -14.04
N SER A 90 -2.39 8.81 -13.91
CA SER A 90 -3.17 9.96 -14.36
C SER A 90 -3.35 9.98 -15.88
N LYS A 91 -2.33 9.59 -16.67
CA LYS A 91 -2.45 9.48 -18.13
C LYS A 91 -3.41 8.38 -18.57
N GLU A 92 -3.49 7.31 -17.77
CA GLU A 92 -4.44 6.20 -17.96
C GLU A 92 -5.83 6.51 -17.36
N ASP A 93 -6.02 7.73 -16.81
CA ASP A 93 -7.26 8.19 -16.17
C ASP A 93 -7.73 7.28 -15.01
N ILE A 94 -6.79 6.71 -14.26
CA ILE A 94 -7.04 5.86 -13.08
C ILE A 94 -6.35 6.36 -11.80
N GLY A 95 -5.83 7.57 -11.82
CA GLY A 95 -5.24 8.27 -10.68
C GLY A 95 -5.39 9.79 -10.82
N PRO A 96 -5.23 10.55 -9.72
CA PRO A 96 -5.26 12.01 -9.74
C PRO A 96 -4.04 12.58 -10.49
N LYS A 97 -4.18 13.76 -11.09
CA LYS A 97 -3.05 14.50 -11.68
C LYS A 97 -2.12 14.99 -10.59
N LEU A 98 -0.82 14.91 -10.84
CA LEU A 98 0.21 15.55 -10.02
C LEU A 98 0.47 16.95 -10.57
N PHE A 99 0.20 17.98 -9.75
CA PHE A 99 0.44 19.38 -10.14
C PHE A 99 1.81 19.89 -9.69
N LEU A 100 2.25 19.47 -8.50
CA LEU A 100 3.52 19.91 -7.94
C LEU A 100 4.07 18.86 -6.97
N GLU A 101 5.35 18.54 -7.11
CA GLU A 101 6.13 17.76 -6.14
C GLU A 101 7.21 18.63 -5.49
N LYS A 102 7.30 18.58 -4.17
CA LYS A 102 8.36 19.20 -3.37
C LYS A 102 8.87 18.21 -2.32
N LYS A 103 10.00 18.49 -1.72
CA LYS A 103 10.66 17.62 -0.73
C LYS A 103 9.74 17.18 0.43
N ASN A 104 8.83 18.03 0.86
CA ASN A 104 8.02 17.81 2.07
C ASN A 104 6.52 17.73 1.81
N TYR A 105 6.08 18.00 0.58
CA TYR A 105 4.67 17.99 0.22
C TYR A 105 4.47 17.85 -1.29
N ARG A 106 3.23 17.50 -1.68
CA ARG A 106 2.76 17.55 -3.07
C ARG A 106 1.39 18.17 -3.19
N LEU A 107 1.09 18.69 -4.38
CA LEU A 107 -0.23 19.13 -4.79
C LEU A 107 -0.75 18.19 -5.87
N MET A 108 -1.96 17.72 -5.68
CA MET A 108 -2.63 16.79 -6.60
C MET A 108 -4.03 17.26 -6.92
N GLU A 109 -4.58 16.74 -7.98
CA GLU A 109 -5.98 16.93 -8.34
C GLU A 109 -6.89 16.40 -7.23
N TYR A 110 -7.93 17.15 -6.90
CA TYR A 110 -9.06 16.67 -6.14
C TYR A 110 -10.10 16.10 -7.09
N ILE A 111 -10.45 14.83 -6.92
CA ILE A 111 -11.51 14.18 -7.69
C ILE A 111 -12.81 14.32 -6.90
N PRO A 112 -13.76 15.17 -7.36
CA PRO A 112 -14.97 15.44 -6.63
C PRO A 112 -15.97 14.28 -6.69
N GLU A 113 -16.94 14.29 -5.78
CA GLU A 113 -18.04 13.33 -5.72
C GLU A 113 -17.55 11.87 -5.67
N THR A 114 -16.53 11.64 -4.84
CA THR A 114 -15.98 10.31 -4.61
C THR A 114 -16.25 9.82 -3.20
N ARG A 115 -16.23 8.49 -3.04
CA ARG A 115 -16.26 7.80 -1.74
C ARG A 115 -15.28 6.65 -1.75
N HIS A 116 -14.85 6.20 -0.59
CA HIS A 116 -14.12 4.93 -0.48
C HIS A 116 -15.04 3.76 -0.83
N ILE A 117 -14.43 2.63 -1.20
CA ILE A 117 -15.20 1.44 -1.55
C ILE A 117 -15.92 0.91 -0.30
N ASP A 118 -17.24 0.81 -0.36
CA ASP A 118 -18.04 0.23 0.71
C ASP A 118 -17.70 -1.26 0.89
N LYS A 119 -17.69 -1.72 2.13
CA LYS A 119 -17.30 -3.08 2.48
C LYS A 119 -18.19 -4.14 1.81
N GLU A 120 -19.47 -3.85 1.68
CA GLU A 120 -20.50 -4.73 1.14
C GLU A 120 -20.28 -5.02 -0.36
N ILE A 121 -19.61 -4.12 -1.08
CA ILE A 121 -19.39 -4.22 -2.51
C ILE A 121 -17.96 -4.62 -2.90
N LEU A 122 -17.06 -4.87 -1.92
CA LEU A 122 -15.65 -5.22 -2.18
C LEU A 122 -15.48 -6.41 -3.14
N PHE A 123 -16.40 -7.38 -3.09
CA PHE A 123 -16.41 -8.56 -3.95
C PHE A 123 -17.36 -8.46 -5.14
N ASN A 124 -17.95 -7.29 -5.39
CA ASN A 124 -18.76 -7.06 -6.56
C ASN A 124 -17.89 -7.24 -7.82
N GLU A 125 -18.44 -7.93 -8.83
CA GLU A 125 -17.71 -8.24 -10.07
C GLU A 125 -17.22 -6.98 -10.78
N ARG A 126 -18.01 -5.91 -10.79
CA ARG A 126 -17.63 -4.63 -11.38
C ARG A 126 -16.42 -4.02 -10.69
N ILE A 127 -16.39 -4.04 -9.34
CA ILE A 127 -15.26 -3.54 -8.55
C ILE A 127 -14.02 -4.38 -8.82
N LEU A 128 -14.14 -5.71 -8.77
CA LEU A 128 -13.01 -6.61 -9.03
C LEU A 128 -12.45 -6.49 -10.45
N ASN A 129 -13.30 -6.25 -11.44
CA ASN A 129 -12.85 -6.05 -12.82
C ASN A 129 -12.10 -4.73 -12.98
N GLN A 130 -12.56 -3.63 -12.37
CA GLN A 130 -11.86 -2.35 -12.38
C GLN A 130 -10.55 -2.42 -11.59
N LEU A 131 -10.58 -3.02 -10.39
CA LEU A 131 -9.39 -3.25 -9.60
C LEU A 131 -8.35 -4.05 -10.39
N SER A 132 -8.77 -5.16 -11.04
CA SER A 132 -7.88 -5.96 -11.87
C SER A 132 -7.24 -5.15 -12.99
N LEU A 133 -7.98 -4.25 -13.63
CA LEU A 133 -7.46 -3.37 -14.67
C LEU A 133 -6.43 -2.39 -14.11
N ILE A 134 -6.71 -1.79 -12.97
CA ILE A 134 -5.77 -0.88 -12.29
C ILE A 134 -4.47 -1.61 -11.93
N LEU A 135 -4.57 -2.79 -11.32
CA LEU A 135 -3.41 -3.58 -10.92
C LEU A 135 -2.61 -4.09 -12.14
N GLU A 136 -3.30 -4.43 -13.23
CA GLU A 136 -2.66 -4.78 -14.50
C GLU A 136 -1.89 -3.58 -15.08
N THR A 137 -2.48 -2.39 -15.05
CA THR A 137 -1.79 -1.15 -15.46
C THR A 137 -0.55 -0.91 -14.60
N TYR A 138 -0.63 -1.16 -13.30
CA TYR A 138 0.55 -1.13 -12.43
C TYR A 138 1.64 -2.09 -12.87
N ASN A 139 1.28 -3.34 -13.15
CA ASN A 139 2.25 -4.36 -13.57
C ASN A 139 2.98 -3.97 -14.88
N HIS A 140 2.34 -3.14 -15.71
CA HIS A 140 2.93 -2.63 -16.97
C HIS A 140 3.70 -1.31 -16.82
N PHE A 141 3.72 -0.72 -15.63
CA PHE A 141 4.44 0.54 -15.39
C PHE A 141 5.94 0.45 -15.70
N THR A 142 6.55 -0.69 -15.43
CA THR A 142 7.96 -0.97 -15.73
C THR A 142 8.10 -2.29 -16.46
N SER A 143 9.32 -2.59 -16.91
CA SER A 143 9.64 -3.93 -17.39
C SER A 143 9.42 -4.97 -16.28
N THR A 144 9.03 -6.18 -16.66
CA THR A 144 9.06 -7.33 -15.77
C THR A 144 10.52 -7.74 -15.52
N TYR A 145 10.85 -8.09 -14.29
CA TYR A 145 12.19 -8.49 -13.91
C TYR A 145 12.21 -9.98 -13.56
N TYR A 146 13.22 -10.69 -14.05
CA TYR A 146 13.59 -11.98 -13.50
C TYR A 146 14.45 -11.78 -12.27
N TYR A 147 14.17 -12.52 -11.20
CA TYR A 147 14.99 -12.49 -10.01
C TYR A 147 15.47 -13.89 -9.60
N ASN A 148 16.59 -13.89 -8.90
CA ASN A 148 17.17 -15.08 -8.28
C ASN A 148 17.76 -14.68 -6.92
N ILE A 149 17.56 -15.50 -5.90
CA ILE A 149 18.16 -15.32 -4.57
C ILE A 149 19.43 -16.14 -4.50
N ILE A 150 20.57 -15.45 -4.48
CA ILE A 150 21.90 -16.05 -4.36
C ILE A 150 22.58 -15.46 -3.12
N ASP A 151 23.04 -16.30 -2.21
CA ASP A 151 23.71 -15.88 -0.95
C ASP A 151 22.87 -14.85 -0.15
N ASN A 152 21.57 -15.09 -0.02
CA ASN A 152 20.60 -14.21 0.64
C ASN A 152 20.49 -12.80 0.04
N LYS A 153 20.93 -12.62 -1.22
CA LYS A 153 20.77 -11.38 -1.96
C LYS A 153 19.89 -11.61 -3.18
N ILE A 154 18.91 -10.74 -3.35
CA ILE A 154 18.08 -10.74 -4.55
C ILE A 154 18.86 -10.06 -5.67
N LYS A 155 19.12 -10.83 -6.75
CA LYS A 155 19.63 -10.30 -8.02
C LYS A 155 18.48 -10.17 -8.98
N ILE A 156 18.32 -9.03 -9.59
CA ILE A 156 17.25 -8.74 -10.56
C ILE A 156 17.84 -8.45 -11.93
N GLU A 157 17.22 -9.00 -12.97
CA GLU A 157 17.57 -8.76 -14.37
C GLU A 157 16.31 -8.31 -15.10
N PRO A 158 16.32 -7.15 -15.80
CA PRO A 158 15.17 -6.70 -16.55
C PRO A 158 14.91 -7.64 -17.73
N LEU A 159 13.68 -8.09 -17.88
CA LEU A 159 13.23 -8.71 -19.11
C LEU A 159 12.76 -7.60 -20.04
N TYR A 160 13.39 -7.50 -21.19
CA TYR A 160 13.06 -6.47 -22.16
C TYR A 160 11.65 -6.70 -22.71
N ASP A 161 10.74 -5.83 -22.36
CA ASP A 161 9.57 -5.55 -23.15
C ASP A 161 9.78 -4.20 -23.84
N ASP A 162 9.78 -4.21 -25.19
CA ASP A 162 10.20 -3.04 -26.00
C ASP A 162 9.25 -1.84 -25.94
N ASN A 163 8.12 -1.95 -25.25
CA ASN A 163 7.03 -0.99 -25.37
C ASN A 163 6.85 0.00 -24.21
N THR A 164 7.69 -0.01 -23.16
CA THR A 164 7.45 0.87 -22.01
C THR A 164 8.18 2.21 -22.13
N THR A 165 7.41 3.30 -22.02
CA THR A 165 7.87 4.69 -22.01
C THR A 165 8.78 5.01 -20.79
N PHE A 166 8.78 4.17 -19.78
CA PHE A 166 9.45 4.37 -18.48
C PHE A 166 10.74 3.54 -18.30
N LYS A 167 11.37 3.08 -19.40
CA LYS A 167 12.67 2.36 -19.41
C LYS A 167 13.83 3.06 -18.65
N ARG A 168 13.64 4.31 -18.22
CA ARG A 168 14.68 5.13 -17.58
C ARG A 168 14.67 5.05 -16.04
N ILE A 169 13.66 4.43 -15.44
CA ILE A 169 13.62 4.28 -13.99
C ILE A 169 14.38 3.01 -13.64
N ASN A 170 15.61 3.18 -13.19
CA ASN A 170 16.44 2.07 -12.74
C ASN A 170 15.96 1.63 -11.34
N ILE A 171 14.96 0.74 -11.32
CA ILE A 171 14.45 0.15 -10.07
C ILE A 171 15.43 -0.96 -9.68
N THR A 172 16.27 -0.68 -8.71
CA THR A 172 17.32 -1.59 -8.25
C THR A 172 16.91 -2.38 -7.00
N LYS A 173 15.74 -2.11 -6.44
CA LYS A 173 15.31 -2.66 -5.16
C LYS A 173 13.91 -3.25 -5.24
N THR A 174 13.76 -4.42 -4.64
CA THR A 174 12.47 -5.10 -4.49
C THR A 174 11.71 -4.59 -3.27
N TYR A 175 10.43 -4.93 -3.17
CA TYR A 175 9.63 -4.72 -1.96
C TYR A 175 10.30 -5.31 -0.72
N TYR A 176 10.90 -6.48 -0.87
CA TYR A 176 11.66 -7.15 0.19
C TYR A 176 12.85 -6.28 0.67
N ASP A 177 13.68 -5.78 -0.26
CA ASP A 177 14.88 -5.03 0.11
C ASP A 177 14.56 -3.68 0.75
N ASN A 178 13.59 -2.96 0.20
CA ASN A 178 13.29 -1.60 0.63
C ASN A 178 12.41 -1.55 1.85
N ILE A 179 11.30 -2.28 1.81
CA ILE A 179 10.20 -2.11 2.75
C ILE A 179 10.29 -3.15 3.85
N ILE A 180 10.31 -4.43 3.50
CA ILE A 180 10.27 -5.51 4.49
C ILE A 180 11.49 -5.46 5.41
N ASN A 181 12.72 -5.32 4.89
CA ASN A 181 13.91 -5.22 5.73
C ASN A 181 13.95 -3.97 6.60
N THR A 182 13.43 -2.85 6.08
CA THR A 182 13.37 -1.60 6.85
C THR A 182 12.35 -1.71 7.98
N ILE A 183 11.16 -2.22 7.68
CA ILE A 183 10.09 -2.44 8.66
C ILE A 183 10.52 -3.48 9.69
N PHE A 184 11.18 -4.58 9.27
CA PHE A 184 11.69 -5.59 10.18
C PHE A 184 12.67 -5.02 11.22
N LYS A 185 13.63 -4.20 10.79
CA LYS A 185 14.57 -3.55 11.72
C LYS A 185 13.84 -2.66 12.72
N LYS A 186 12.87 -1.89 12.28
CA LYS A 186 12.03 -1.05 13.14
C LYS A 186 11.21 -1.92 14.09
N ALA A 187 10.56 -2.96 13.61
CA ALA A 187 9.75 -3.89 14.41
C ALA A 187 10.56 -4.53 15.55
N LYS A 188 11.76 -5.00 15.24
CA LYS A 188 12.66 -5.61 16.24
C LYS A 188 13.09 -4.60 17.30
N ASN A 189 13.45 -3.39 16.89
CA ASN A 189 13.85 -2.33 17.82
C ASN A 189 12.68 -1.90 18.71
N SER A 190 11.51 -1.66 18.15
CA SER A 190 10.31 -1.26 18.89
C SER A 190 9.86 -2.36 19.85
N PHE A 191 9.85 -3.62 19.42
CA PHE A 191 9.51 -4.74 20.29
C PHE A 191 10.44 -4.82 21.49
N ASN A 192 11.76 -4.74 21.31
CA ASN A 192 12.72 -4.78 22.39
C ASN A 192 12.54 -3.63 23.38
N LYS A 193 12.23 -2.42 22.89
CA LYS A 193 11.98 -1.25 23.70
C LYS A 193 10.71 -1.37 24.55
N PHE A 194 9.64 -1.89 23.98
CA PHE A 194 8.31 -1.90 24.61
C PHE A 194 7.91 -3.22 25.27
N ARG A 195 8.70 -4.30 25.10
CA ARG A 195 8.38 -5.63 25.65
C ARG A 195 8.02 -5.61 27.13
N ASN A 196 8.83 -4.93 27.97
CA ASN A 196 8.60 -4.87 29.41
C ASN A 196 7.37 -4.04 29.78
N GLU A 197 7.07 -2.99 28.98
CA GLU A 197 5.87 -2.17 29.16
C GLU A 197 4.60 -2.99 28.91
N PHE A 198 4.60 -3.89 27.90
CA PHE A 198 3.47 -4.77 27.61
C PHE A 198 3.18 -5.74 28.76
N ILE A 199 4.20 -6.34 29.35
CA ILE A 199 4.03 -7.26 30.48
C ILE A 199 3.31 -6.57 31.66
N GLN A 200 3.64 -5.29 31.89
CA GLN A 200 3.10 -4.56 33.03
C GLN A 200 1.71 -3.96 32.79
N LYS A 201 1.41 -3.54 31.57
CA LYS A 201 0.28 -2.67 31.25
C LYS A 201 -0.83 -3.31 30.42
N ILE A 202 -0.61 -4.49 29.82
CA ILE A 202 -1.65 -5.22 29.11
C ILE A 202 -2.02 -6.44 29.93
N PRO A 203 -3.04 -6.36 30.79
CA PRO A 203 -3.59 -7.54 31.42
C PRO A 203 -4.39 -8.33 30.37
N LEU A 204 -3.71 -9.21 29.68
CA LEU A 204 -4.36 -10.37 29.09
C LEU A 204 -4.87 -11.25 30.26
N LYS A 205 -5.77 -12.18 30.02
CA LYS A 205 -6.42 -13.02 31.05
C LYS A 205 -5.46 -13.74 32.03
N GLY A 206 -4.29 -13.15 32.29
CA GLY A 206 -3.24 -13.57 33.21
C GLY A 206 -1.85 -13.25 32.67
N ASN A 207 -0.89 -13.04 33.57
CA ASN A 207 0.52 -12.76 33.21
C ASN A 207 1.12 -13.88 32.34
N GLU A 208 0.69 -15.13 32.53
CA GLU A 208 1.22 -16.28 31.79
C GLU A 208 0.88 -16.23 30.30
N GLU A 209 -0.35 -15.86 29.95
CA GLU A 209 -0.77 -15.73 28.53
C GLU A 209 -0.03 -14.59 27.83
N SER A 210 0.18 -13.47 28.51
CA SER A 210 0.97 -12.35 28.01
C SER A 210 2.41 -12.75 27.69
N HIS A 211 3.03 -13.52 28.58
CA HIS A 211 4.38 -14.04 28.36
C HIS A 211 4.44 -15.02 27.17
N LYS A 212 3.47 -15.90 27.01
CA LYS A 212 3.39 -16.82 25.86
C LYS A 212 3.32 -16.06 24.53
N ILE A 213 2.48 -15.04 24.44
CA ILE A 213 2.33 -14.21 23.23
C ILE A 213 3.63 -13.46 22.94
N LEU A 214 4.24 -12.81 23.93
CA LEU A 214 5.49 -12.07 23.74
C LEU A 214 6.66 -12.98 23.34
N ASN A 215 6.73 -14.20 23.88
CA ASN A 215 7.72 -15.17 23.47
C ASN A 215 7.50 -15.64 22.02
N LYS A 216 6.25 -15.78 21.60
CA LYS A 216 5.88 -16.08 20.22
C LYS A 216 6.31 -14.94 19.28
N PHE A 217 6.05 -13.68 19.60
CA PHE A 217 6.51 -12.54 18.82
C PHE A 217 8.04 -12.49 18.72
N LYS A 218 8.72 -12.71 19.85
CA LYS A 218 10.18 -12.78 19.87
C LYS A 218 10.69 -13.87 18.91
N TYR A 219 10.09 -15.06 18.96
CA TYR A 219 10.45 -16.17 18.06
C TYR A 219 10.34 -15.75 16.59
N TYR A 220 9.22 -15.16 16.17
CA TYR A 220 9.02 -14.72 14.79
C TYR A 220 9.94 -13.59 14.38
N LEU A 221 10.26 -12.67 15.28
CA LEU A 221 11.22 -11.60 15.00
C LEU A 221 12.66 -12.12 14.93
N ASP A 222 13.03 -13.06 15.75
CA ASP A 222 14.40 -13.60 15.75
C ASP A 222 14.64 -14.57 14.57
N ASN A 223 13.63 -15.28 14.11
CA ASN A 223 13.70 -16.21 12.98
C ASN A 223 13.04 -15.64 11.70
N PHE A 224 13.10 -14.32 11.53
CA PHE A 224 12.45 -13.63 10.42
C PHE A 224 12.84 -14.22 9.06
N GLN A 225 14.13 -14.31 8.77
CA GLN A 225 14.62 -14.75 7.47
C GLN A 225 14.14 -16.17 7.16
N GLU A 226 14.31 -17.12 8.09
CA GLU A 226 13.87 -18.48 7.92
C GLU A 226 12.37 -18.61 7.66
N ASN A 227 11.56 -17.86 8.42
CA ASN A 227 10.11 -17.89 8.28
C ASN A 227 9.63 -17.25 6.97
N PHE A 228 10.30 -16.18 6.54
CA PHE A 228 9.98 -15.52 5.27
C PHE A 228 10.36 -16.39 4.07
N ASP A 229 11.55 -16.99 4.09
CA ASP A 229 12.07 -17.81 2.99
C ASP A 229 11.27 -19.10 2.73
N LYS A 230 10.47 -19.55 3.72
CA LYS A 230 9.52 -20.67 3.51
C LYS A 230 8.48 -20.38 2.44
N PHE A 231 8.12 -19.12 2.24
CA PHE A 231 7.04 -18.71 1.34
C PHE A 231 7.52 -17.91 0.16
N TYR A 232 8.63 -17.17 0.29
CA TYR A 232 9.16 -16.36 -0.79
C TYR A 232 9.91 -17.26 -1.78
N PRO A 233 9.50 -17.30 -3.05
CA PRO A 233 10.18 -18.16 -4.04
C PRO A 233 11.63 -17.76 -4.21
N LYS A 234 12.52 -18.74 -4.41
CA LYS A 234 13.96 -18.49 -4.60
C LYS A 234 14.29 -17.86 -5.95
N GLU A 235 13.42 -18.04 -6.94
CA GLU A 235 13.52 -17.46 -8.27
C GLU A 235 12.15 -17.23 -8.86
N GLY A 236 12.04 -16.31 -9.81
CA GLY A 236 10.79 -16.03 -10.49
C GLY A 236 10.78 -14.68 -11.19
N PHE A 237 9.61 -14.11 -11.33
CA PHE A 237 9.43 -12.82 -11.98
C PHE A 237 8.86 -11.80 -10.98
N LEU A 238 9.27 -10.56 -11.11
CA LEU A 238 8.76 -9.43 -10.36
C LEU A 238 8.13 -8.43 -11.32
N VAL A 239 7.07 -7.83 -10.85
CA VAL A 239 6.35 -6.74 -11.53
C VAL A 239 6.17 -5.57 -10.58
N MET A 240 5.86 -4.40 -11.12
CA MET A 240 5.48 -3.27 -10.27
C MET A 240 4.16 -3.58 -9.56
N CYS A 241 4.15 -3.45 -8.25
CA CYS A 241 2.99 -3.63 -7.40
C CYS A 241 2.74 -2.38 -6.55
N HIS A 242 1.49 -2.17 -6.16
CA HIS A 242 1.09 -1.14 -5.22
C HIS A 242 1.57 -1.45 -3.79
N ASN A 243 1.46 -2.71 -3.40
CA ASN A 243 1.87 -3.28 -2.10
C ASN A 243 1.09 -2.79 -0.86
N ASP A 244 0.01 -2.05 -1.07
CA ASP A 244 -0.91 -1.60 -0.01
C ASP A 244 -2.32 -1.46 -0.58
N VAL A 245 -2.87 -2.58 -1.08
CA VAL A 245 -4.15 -2.61 -1.80
C VAL A 245 -5.30 -2.77 -0.82
N ASN A 246 -5.57 -1.72 -0.05
CA ASN A 246 -6.71 -1.65 0.85
C ASN A 246 -7.82 -0.75 0.29
N ARG A 247 -9.05 -0.88 0.81
CA ARG A 247 -10.22 -0.14 0.31
C ARG A 247 -10.12 1.38 0.43
N TYR A 248 -9.26 1.88 1.31
CA TYR A 248 -9.08 3.33 1.53
C TYR A 248 -8.11 3.96 0.52
N ASN A 249 -7.29 3.13 -0.14
CA ASN A 249 -6.42 3.56 -1.23
C ASN A 249 -7.12 3.56 -2.60
N PHE A 250 -8.44 3.29 -2.61
CA PHE A 250 -9.27 3.41 -3.80
C PHE A 250 -10.48 4.27 -3.50
N ILE A 251 -10.73 5.24 -4.39
CA ILE A 251 -11.94 6.06 -4.36
C ILE A 251 -12.80 5.75 -5.58
N GLN A 252 -14.10 5.66 -5.34
CA GLN A 252 -15.10 5.42 -6.37
C GLN A 252 -15.85 6.71 -6.66
N LYS A 253 -15.87 7.13 -7.92
CA LYS A 253 -16.71 8.25 -8.36
C LYS A 253 -18.18 7.85 -8.30
N ILE A 254 -19.01 8.69 -7.70
CA ILE A 254 -20.43 8.38 -7.43
C ILE A 254 -21.23 8.35 -8.72
N SER A 255 -20.94 9.27 -9.66
CA SER A 255 -21.71 9.45 -10.89
C SER A 255 -21.65 8.24 -11.86
N ASP A 256 -20.48 7.60 -12.00
CA ASP A 256 -20.26 6.53 -12.97
C ASP A 256 -19.67 5.25 -12.34
N GLY A 257 -19.33 5.29 -11.05
CA GLY A 257 -18.74 4.18 -10.31
C GLY A 257 -17.32 3.84 -10.72
N LYS A 258 -16.60 4.73 -11.40
CA LYS A 258 -15.20 4.57 -11.78
C LYS A 258 -14.29 4.58 -10.57
N LEU A 259 -13.29 3.69 -10.54
CA LEU A 259 -12.28 3.63 -9.49
C LEU A 259 -11.03 4.42 -9.86
N TYR A 260 -10.47 5.08 -8.86
CA TYR A 260 -9.17 5.74 -8.91
C TYR A 260 -8.29 5.19 -7.79
N CYS A 261 -7.01 5.03 -8.09
CA CYS A 261 -6.00 4.52 -7.17
C CYS A 261 -5.20 5.66 -6.54
N LEU A 262 -4.94 5.56 -5.25
CA LEU A 262 -4.28 6.57 -4.42
C LEU A 262 -3.15 5.92 -3.61
N ASP A 263 -2.29 6.75 -3.03
CA ASP A 263 -1.29 6.42 -1.99
C ASP A 263 -0.28 5.34 -2.38
N HIS A 264 0.64 5.71 -3.26
CA HIS A 264 1.63 4.81 -3.88
C HIS A 264 2.96 4.74 -3.10
N GLU A 265 2.96 5.08 -1.81
CA GLU A 265 4.20 5.19 -1.01
C GLU A 265 4.93 3.85 -0.80
N TYR A 266 4.23 2.72 -0.93
CA TYR A 266 4.81 1.37 -0.86
C TYR A 266 5.06 0.73 -2.22
N ALA A 267 4.76 1.42 -3.32
CA ALA A 267 4.92 0.87 -4.66
C ALA A 267 6.37 0.47 -4.97
N SER A 268 6.53 -0.75 -5.43
CA SER A 268 7.84 -1.34 -5.73
C SER A 268 7.70 -2.67 -6.45
N LEU A 269 8.82 -3.23 -6.92
CA LEU A 269 8.84 -4.56 -7.54
C LEU A 269 8.48 -5.64 -6.52
N ASN A 270 7.48 -6.45 -6.83
CA ASN A 270 7.04 -7.56 -6.00
C ASN A 270 6.50 -8.73 -6.85
N LEU A 271 6.08 -9.78 -6.17
CA LEU A 271 5.57 -11.01 -6.77
C LEU A 271 4.25 -10.77 -7.52
N PRO A 272 4.06 -11.29 -8.74
CA PRO A 272 2.79 -11.22 -9.45
C PRO A 272 1.64 -11.77 -8.61
N GLY A 273 0.52 -11.05 -8.58
CA GLY A 273 -0.66 -11.44 -7.79
C GLY A 273 -0.58 -11.08 -6.30
N TYR A 274 0.52 -10.46 -5.83
CA TYR A 274 0.62 -9.96 -4.45
C TYR A 274 -0.52 -8.98 -4.14
N ASP A 275 -0.70 -7.98 -4.98
CA ASP A 275 -1.71 -6.93 -4.77
C ASP A 275 -3.15 -7.46 -4.67
N ILE A 276 -3.52 -8.41 -5.51
CA ILE A 276 -4.88 -8.99 -5.43
C ILE A 276 -5.03 -9.90 -4.19
N ALA A 277 -3.97 -10.57 -3.76
CA ALA A 277 -3.97 -11.33 -2.51
C ALA A 277 -4.04 -10.40 -1.29
N ASP A 278 -3.34 -9.26 -1.33
CA ASP A 278 -3.39 -8.22 -0.30
C ASP A 278 -4.80 -7.63 -0.20
N TYR A 279 -5.44 -7.29 -1.31
CA TYR A 279 -6.83 -6.85 -1.33
C TYR A 279 -7.77 -7.85 -0.64
N PHE A 280 -7.62 -9.14 -0.93
CA PHE A 280 -8.44 -10.17 -0.28
C PHE A 280 -8.13 -10.33 1.21
N ASN A 281 -6.89 -10.11 1.63
CA ASN A 281 -6.52 -10.06 3.04
C ASN A 281 -7.17 -8.87 3.74
N GLU A 282 -7.04 -7.68 3.17
CA GLU A 282 -7.58 -6.44 3.71
C GLU A 282 -9.12 -6.48 3.89
N THR A 283 -9.83 -7.22 3.04
CA THR A 283 -11.29 -7.40 3.20
C THR A 283 -11.68 -8.14 4.48
N ASN A 284 -10.76 -8.89 5.07
CA ASN A 284 -10.98 -9.61 6.33
C ASN A 284 -10.59 -8.76 7.55
N PHE A 285 -9.87 -7.64 7.36
CA PHE A 285 -9.59 -6.71 8.44
C PHE A 285 -10.81 -5.85 8.75
N HIS A 286 -11.38 -6.06 9.92
CA HIS A 286 -12.44 -5.23 10.46
C HIS A 286 -11.82 -4.12 11.32
N PHE A 287 -11.57 -2.94 10.74
CA PHE A 287 -11.24 -1.74 11.50
C PHE A 287 -12.49 -1.17 12.21
N VAL A 288 -13.17 -1.98 12.98
CA VAL A 288 -14.23 -1.52 13.89
C VAL A 288 -13.63 -1.26 15.27
N PRO A 289 -14.27 -0.44 16.12
CA PRO A 289 -13.72 -0.05 17.42
C PRO A 289 -13.23 -1.18 18.31
N ASN A 290 -13.64 -2.41 18.06
CA ASN A 290 -13.30 -3.59 18.83
C ASN A 290 -12.29 -4.54 18.17
N TYR A 291 -11.75 -4.22 16.97
CA TYR A 291 -10.75 -5.04 16.27
C TYR A 291 -11.01 -6.55 16.35
N ILE A 292 -12.25 -6.97 16.05
CA ILE A 292 -12.56 -8.39 16.00
C ILE A 292 -12.16 -8.90 14.62
N PHE A 293 -11.04 -9.56 14.58
CA PHE A 293 -10.61 -10.33 13.42
C PHE A 293 -11.30 -11.69 13.50
N SER A 294 -12.21 -11.98 12.59
CA SER A 294 -12.86 -13.28 12.56
C SER A 294 -12.02 -14.27 11.74
N PHE A 295 -11.24 -15.08 12.45
CA PHE A 295 -10.42 -16.15 11.89
C PHE A 295 -11.25 -17.21 11.13
N GLU A 296 -12.49 -17.40 11.53
CA GLU A 296 -13.38 -18.43 10.97
C GLU A 296 -13.97 -18.07 9.59
N GLN A 297 -13.85 -16.80 9.18
CA GLN A 297 -14.50 -16.29 7.96
C GLN A 297 -13.63 -16.31 6.70
N ILE A 298 -12.36 -16.77 6.77
CA ILE A 298 -11.50 -16.83 5.59
C ILE A 298 -11.89 -18.01 4.70
N ASN A 299 -12.65 -17.71 3.67
CA ASN A 299 -12.95 -18.68 2.62
C ASN A 299 -11.87 -18.63 1.53
N TYR A 300 -10.71 -19.26 1.81
CA TYR A 300 -9.59 -19.32 0.87
C TYR A 300 -9.98 -19.86 -0.50
N ASP A 301 -10.93 -20.78 -0.59
CA ASP A 301 -11.33 -21.39 -1.87
C ASP A 301 -12.15 -20.42 -2.72
N LYS A 302 -13.04 -19.63 -2.09
CA LYS A 302 -13.76 -18.54 -2.77
C LYS A 302 -12.80 -17.48 -3.30
N TYR A 303 -11.83 -17.08 -2.51
CA TYR A 303 -10.85 -16.08 -2.92
C TYR A 303 -9.89 -16.63 -3.96
N PHE A 304 -9.47 -17.88 -3.86
CA PHE A 304 -8.63 -18.52 -4.85
C PHE A 304 -9.30 -18.58 -6.24
N SER A 305 -10.59 -18.82 -6.32
CA SER A 305 -11.31 -18.78 -7.59
C SER A 305 -11.26 -17.41 -8.26
N LYS A 306 -11.38 -16.32 -7.46
CA LYS A 306 -11.25 -14.94 -7.94
C LYS A 306 -9.80 -14.57 -8.29
N TYR A 307 -8.84 -15.02 -7.48
CA TYR A 307 -7.42 -14.90 -7.77
C TYR A 307 -7.06 -15.51 -9.13
N LYS A 308 -7.58 -16.70 -9.46
CA LYS A 308 -7.34 -17.34 -10.76
C LYS A 308 -7.82 -16.51 -11.94
N ILE A 309 -8.94 -15.78 -11.80
CA ILE A 309 -9.44 -14.89 -12.85
C ILE A 309 -8.44 -13.76 -13.10
N TYR A 310 -7.92 -13.14 -12.04
CA TYR A 310 -6.90 -12.11 -12.14
C TYR A 310 -5.60 -12.64 -12.77
N ILE A 311 -5.07 -13.76 -12.26
CA ILE A 311 -3.81 -14.35 -12.77
C ILE A 311 -3.94 -14.77 -14.25
N LYS A 312 -5.11 -15.22 -14.69
CA LYS A 312 -5.33 -15.50 -16.10
C LYS A 312 -5.16 -14.24 -16.96
N LYS A 313 -5.75 -13.13 -16.57
CA LYS A 313 -5.56 -11.82 -17.25
C LYS A 313 -4.10 -11.38 -17.24
N PHE A 314 -3.43 -11.51 -16.10
CA PHE A 314 -1.99 -11.24 -15.98
C PHE A 314 -1.16 -12.06 -16.98
N ILE A 315 -1.41 -13.36 -17.12
CA ILE A 315 -0.71 -14.22 -18.09
C ILE A 315 -1.02 -13.80 -19.53
N GLU A 316 -2.27 -13.46 -19.83
CA GLU A 316 -2.71 -13.00 -21.16
C GLU A 316 -2.02 -11.69 -21.58
N SER A 317 -1.75 -10.80 -20.63
CA SER A 317 -1.02 -9.54 -20.88
C SER A 317 0.50 -9.71 -20.91
N HIS A 318 1.04 -10.76 -20.28
CA HIS A 318 2.47 -11.07 -20.22
C HIS A 318 2.83 -12.31 -21.07
N LYS A 319 2.39 -12.33 -22.33
CA LYS A 319 2.57 -13.48 -23.25
C LYS A 319 4.00 -13.96 -23.44
N PHE A 320 5.00 -13.09 -23.25
CA PHE A 320 6.42 -13.46 -23.30
C PHE A 320 6.80 -14.54 -22.28
N LEU A 321 6.09 -14.64 -21.16
CA LEU A 321 6.27 -15.72 -20.17
C LEU A 321 5.98 -17.12 -20.78
N CYS A 322 5.11 -17.17 -21.78
CA CYS A 322 4.77 -18.41 -22.48
C CYS A 322 5.88 -18.91 -23.42
N ASN A 323 6.84 -18.05 -23.77
CA ASN A 323 7.79 -18.31 -24.86
C ASN A 323 9.04 -19.08 -24.44
N ASN A 324 9.25 -19.28 -23.15
CA ASN A 324 10.41 -20.02 -22.65
C ASN A 324 10.06 -20.99 -21.53
N SER A 325 10.92 -21.96 -21.25
CA SER A 325 10.68 -23.00 -20.22
C SER A 325 10.58 -22.41 -18.81
N LYS A 326 11.40 -21.42 -18.46
CA LYS A 326 11.36 -20.76 -17.15
C LYS A 326 10.01 -20.07 -16.94
N GLY A 327 9.52 -19.37 -17.96
CA GLY A 327 8.23 -18.70 -17.92
C GLY A 327 7.06 -19.68 -17.79
N LYS A 328 7.09 -20.79 -18.50
CA LYS A 328 6.06 -21.85 -18.40
C LYS A 328 6.01 -22.44 -16.98
N ASN A 329 7.15 -22.84 -16.43
CA ASN A 329 7.21 -23.33 -15.05
C ASN A 329 6.72 -22.30 -14.03
N PHE A 330 7.02 -21.03 -14.28
CA PHE A 330 6.54 -19.96 -13.43
C PHE A 330 5.02 -19.74 -13.55
N ILE A 331 4.44 -19.84 -14.75
CA ILE A 331 2.98 -19.79 -14.95
C ILE A 331 2.29 -20.91 -14.16
N ASP A 332 2.78 -22.14 -14.27
CA ASP A 332 2.22 -23.27 -13.53
C ASP A 332 2.30 -23.03 -12.01
N PHE A 333 3.40 -22.42 -11.57
CA PHE A 333 3.61 -22.09 -10.16
C PHE A 333 2.64 -21.02 -9.67
N ILE A 334 2.52 -19.84 -10.34
CA ILE A 334 1.66 -18.73 -9.91
C ILE A 334 0.17 -19.04 -10.03
N THR A 335 -0.22 -20.02 -10.85
CA THR A 335 -1.61 -20.49 -10.95
C THR A 335 -1.97 -21.50 -9.87
N SER A 336 -0.99 -21.99 -9.10
CA SER A 336 -1.18 -22.99 -8.07
C SER A 336 -1.81 -22.42 -6.80
N ARG A 337 -2.60 -23.25 -6.10
CA ARG A 337 -3.14 -22.91 -4.78
C ARG A 337 -2.03 -22.68 -3.75
N LYS A 338 -0.91 -23.41 -3.87
CA LYS A 338 0.26 -23.26 -3.00
C LYS A 338 0.84 -21.86 -3.08
N TYR A 339 1.05 -21.34 -4.29
CA TYR A 339 1.57 -19.99 -4.47
C TYR A 339 0.61 -18.93 -3.90
N TYR A 340 -0.67 -19.03 -4.20
CA TYR A 340 -1.69 -18.14 -3.66
C TYR A 340 -1.66 -18.10 -2.12
N LEU A 341 -1.62 -19.25 -1.45
CA LEU A 341 -1.52 -19.33 0.00
C LEU A 341 -0.19 -18.75 0.52
N SER A 342 0.91 -18.94 -0.24
CA SER A 342 2.21 -18.35 0.13
C SER A 342 2.18 -16.82 0.11
N LEU A 343 1.49 -16.21 -0.86
CA LEU A 343 1.29 -14.75 -0.88
C LEU A 343 0.59 -14.25 0.39
N HIS A 344 -0.49 -14.92 0.81
CA HIS A 344 -1.19 -14.56 2.05
C HIS A 344 -0.28 -14.69 3.29
N GLN A 345 0.62 -15.68 3.33
CA GLN A 345 1.55 -15.81 4.45
C GLN A 345 2.59 -14.67 4.47
N ILE A 346 3.11 -14.29 3.31
CA ILE A 346 4.01 -13.14 3.17
C ILE A 346 3.32 -11.87 3.64
N ILE A 347 2.07 -11.65 3.23
CA ILE A 347 1.26 -10.48 3.60
C ILE A 347 0.99 -10.45 5.11
N ASN A 348 0.54 -11.55 5.69
CA ASN A 348 0.28 -11.65 7.13
C ASN A 348 1.54 -11.37 7.95
N TYR A 349 2.67 -11.87 7.49
CA TYR A 349 3.95 -11.65 8.15
C TYR A 349 4.40 -10.19 8.04
N PHE A 350 4.24 -9.59 6.88
CA PHE A 350 4.52 -8.16 6.67
C PHE A 350 3.68 -7.28 7.60
N TRP A 351 2.37 -7.49 7.66
CA TRP A 351 1.48 -6.73 8.54
C TRP A 351 1.79 -6.95 10.02
N PHE A 352 2.21 -8.15 10.42
CA PHE A 352 2.75 -8.39 11.75
C PHE A 352 3.97 -7.49 12.05
N LEU A 353 4.90 -7.40 11.12
CA LEU A 353 6.07 -6.51 11.27
C LEU A 353 5.64 -5.04 11.34
N CYS A 354 4.69 -4.61 10.54
CA CYS A 354 4.13 -3.26 10.60
C CYS A 354 3.53 -2.96 11.98
N CYS A 355 2.70 -3.85 12.51
CA CYS A 355 2.13 -3.69 13.85
C CYS A 355 3.21 -3.56 14.92
N MET A 356 4.29 -4.33 14.84
CA MET A 356 5.41 -4.23 15.77
C MET A 356 6.19 -2.93 15.59
N ALA A 357 6.43 -2.47 14.37
CA ALA A 357 7.11 -1.22 14.09
C ALA A 357 6.31 0.01 14.58
N TYR A 358 4.98 -0.04 14.48
CA TYR A 358 4.08 1.03 14.94
C TYR A 358 4.06 1.22 16.47
N LEU A 359 4.54 0.27 17.25
CA LEU A 359 4.64 0.42 18.71
C LEU A 359 5.48 1.63 19.14
N ASP A 360 6.46 2.02 18.34
CA ASP A 360 7.34 3.17 18.62
C ASP A 360 6.72 4.51 18.24
N PHE A 361 5.75 4.54 17.31
CA PHE A 361 5.17 5.77 16.79
C PHE A 361 3.96 6.26 17.58
N ASN A 362 3.31 5.38 18.32
CA ASN A 362 2.06 5.71 18.99
C ASN A 362 2.32 6.17 20.43
N SER A 363 2.05 7.43 20.70
CA SER A 363 2.08 8.02 22.05
C SER A 363 0.92 7.54 22.94
N TRP A 364 -0.12 6.93 22.37
CA TRP A 364 -1.35 6.56 23.06
C TRP A 364 -1.37 5.07 23.43
N TYR A 365 -1.54 4.78 24.71
CA TYR A 365 -1.61 3.41 25.24
C TYR A 365 -2.68 2.52 24.54
N SER A 366 -3.85 3.09 24.20
CA SER A 366 -4.90 2.39 23.48
C SER A 366 -4.46 1.89 22.11
N GLU A 367 -3.68 2.68 21.37
CA GLU A 367 -3.20 2.34 20.03
C GLU A 367 -2.14 1.23 20.08
N LYS A 368 -1.21 1.29 21.05
CA LYS A 368 -0.23 0.21 21.26
C LYS A 368 -0.90 -1.12 21.59
N LYS A 369 -1.94 -1.09 22.43
CA LYS A 369 -2.74 -2.26 22.79
C LYS A 369 -3.43 -2.86 21.55
N LYS A 370 -4.01 -2.01 20.68
CA LYS A 370 -4.64 -2.44 19.43
C LYS A 370 -3.62 -3.12 18.51
N SER A 371 -2.48 -2.48 18.26
CA SER A 371 -1.40 -3.04 17.41
C SER A 371 -0.92 -4.39 17.93
N PHE A 372 -0.86 -4.58 19.24
CA PHE A 372 -0.49 -5.85 19.85
C PHE A 372 -1.49 -6.97 19.53
N TYR A 373 -2.79 -6.73 19.67
CA TYR A 373 -3.81 -7.74 19.36
C TYR A 373 -3.87 -8.08 17.88
N ILE A 374 -3.80 -7.07 17.01
CA ILE A 374 -3.73 -7.29 15.56
C ILE A 374 -2.50 -8.14 15.22
N ALA A 375 -1.34 -7.83 15.79
CA ALA A 375 -0.12 -8.62 15.59
C ALA A 375 -0.28 -10.08 16.04
N TYR A 376 -0.98 -10.30 17.14
CA TYR A 376 -1.27 -11.65 17.63
C TYR A 376 -2.15 -12.44 16.66
N ASP A 377 -3.23 -11.83 16.19
CA ASP A 377 -4.10 -12.46 15.22
C ASP A 377 -3.40 -12.73 13.88
N LEU A 378 -2.57 -11.82 13.40
CA LEU A 378 -1.78 -12.02 12.17
C LEU A 378 -0.83 -13.22 12.29
N ILE A 379 -0.17 -13.42 13.44
CA ILE A 379 0.66 -14.60 13.67
C ILE A 379 -0.19 -15.88 13.72
N ARG A 380 -1.37 -15.85 14.30
CA ARG A 380 -2.29 -16.99 14.25
C ARG A 380 -2.71 -17.35 12.83
N PHE A 381 -2.96 -16.35 11.98
CA PHE A 381 -3.24 -16.58 10.55
C PHE A 381 -2.03 -17.16 9.83
N TYR A 382 -0.86 -16.64 10.11
CA TYR A 382 0.37 -17.19 9.57
C TYR A 382 0.52 -18.68 9.92
N GLU A 383 0.34 -19.05 11.19
CA GLU A 383 0.40 -20.44 11.65
C GLU A 383 -0.69 -21.32 11.02
N PHE A 384 -1.91 -20.82 10.93
CA PHE A 384 -2.98 -21.53 10.25
C PHE A 384 -2.67 -21.80 8.77
N GLY A 385 -2.05 -20.83 8.10
CA GLY A 385 -1.59 -21.01 6.72
C GLY A 385 -0.50 -22.06 6.59
N LEU A 386 0.43 -22.14 7.55
CA LEU A 386 1.43 -23.22 7.62
C LEU A 386 0.78 -24.60 7.67
N GLU A 387 -0.21 -24.78 8.53
CA GLU A 387 -0.99 -26.03 8.65
C GLU A 387 -1.69 -26.38 7.34
N LYS A 388 -2.30 -25.40 6.65
CA LYS A 388 -2.97 -25.59 5.36
C LYS A 388 -2.02 -25.96 4.23
N LEU A 389 -0.79 -25.48 4.28
CA LEU A 389 0.27 -25.80 3.32
C LEU A 389 0.99 -27.11 3.65
N LYS A 390 0.74 -27.69 4.82
CA LYS A 390 1.44 -28.88 5.34
C LYS A 390 2.97 -28.70 5.34
N ILE A 391 3.42 -27.52 5.78
CA ILE A 391 4.83 -27.16 5.94
C ILE A 391 5.21 -27.22 7.41
#